data_81a704b1b542a99fe4804e570a079355
#
_entry.id   81a704b1b542a99fe4804e570a079355
#
_cell.length_a   1.000
_cell.length_b   1.000
_cell.length_c   1.000
_cell.angle_alpha   90.00
_cell.angle_beta   90.00
_cell.angle_gamma   90.00
#
_symmetry.space_group_name_H-M   'P 1'
#
loop_
_entity.id
_entity.type
_entity.pdbx_description
1 polymer ?
#
loop_
_entity_poly.entity_id
_entity_poly.type
_entity_poly.pdbx_seq_one_letter_code
_entity_poly.pdbx_strand_id
1 'polypeptide(L)'
;MEQSEGKRRQIIDAAVAEFREKGFAGASMDRVSARANVSKRTVYNHFESKDGLFRAILDIMGERANQAFDVAYQRECPIHDQLISLAWAEGQLLTDPDFMKLARMVVGETMRDPDLAAEMNRKMERIAVFQEFLADADAAGALAVPNVERAATQFIGLIKAEAFWPMVFSGEVVSKAEMTKIAEATVDMFLKEYAPT
;
A
#
# COMPACT_ATOMS: atom_id res chain seq x y z
N MET A 1 -23.10 15.38 -8.90
CA MET A 1 -21.74 14.80 -8.78
C MET A 1 -21.63 13.93 -7.52
N GLU A 2 -21.97 14.41 -6.37
CA GLU A 2 -21.88 13.71 -5.06
C GLU A 2 -22.60 12.34 -4.99
N GLN A 3 -23.79 12.21 -5.55
CA GLN A 3 -24.52 10.93 -5.62
C GLN A 3 -23.84 9.88 -6.52
N SER A 4 -23.12 10.31 -7.55
CA SER A 4 -22.38 9.40 -8.46
C SER A 4 -21.13 8.86 -7.78
N GLU A 5 -20.41 9.69 -7.04
CA GLU A 5 -19.23 9.28 -6.26
C GLU A 5 -19.61 8.34 -5.13
N GLY A 6 -20.70 8.63 -4.41
CA GLY A 6 -21.20 7.74 -3.36
C GLY A 6 -21.55 6.34 -3.90
N LYS A 7 -22.18 6.25 -5.07
CA LYS A 7 -22.47 4.97 -5.72
C LYS A 7 -21.21 4.26 -6.21
N ARG A 8 -20.25 5.00 -6.77
CA ARG A 8 -18.96 4.44 -7.20
C ARG A 8 -18.25 3.78 -6.03
N ARG A 9 -18.16 4.46 -4.88
CA ARG A 9 -17.55 3.92 -3.66
C ARG A 9 -18.28 2.69 -3.14
N GLN A 10 -19.62 2.71 -3.10
CA GLN A 10 -20.45 1.58 -2.68
C GLN A 10 -20.22 0.32 -3.56
N ILE A 11 -20.05 0.50 -4.88
CA ILE A 11 -19.71 -0.60 -5.80
C ILE A 11 -18.32 -1.14 -5.53
N ILE A 12 -17.34 -0.27 -5.28
CA ILE A 12 -15.96 -0.67 -4.95
C ILE A 12 -15.92 -1.47 -3.65
N ASP A 13 -16.59 -1.00 -2.59
CA ASP A 13 -16.63 -1.70 -1.30
C ASP A 13 -17.27 -3.09 -1.45
N ALA A 14 -18.34 -3.20 -2.25
CA ALA A 14 -18.97 -4.48 -2.57
C ALA A 14 -18.05 -5.40 -3.40
N ALA A 15 -17.30 -4.84 -4.33
CA ALA A 15 -16.34 -5.59 -5.14
C ALA A 15 -15.16 -6.10 -4.30
N VAL A 16 -14.61 -5.27 -3.42
CA VAL A 16 -13.57 -5.68 -2.47
C VAL A 16 -14.06 -6.86 -1.64
N ALA A 17 -15.28 -6.78 -1.09
CA ALA A 17 -15.87 -7.88 -0.32
C ALA A 17 -16.05 -9.15 -1.16
N GLU A 18 -16.52 -9.03 -2.41
CA GLU A 18 -16.71 -10.14 -3.34
C GLU A 18 -15.37 -10.79 -3.73
N PHE A 19 -14.37 -9.98 -4.10
CA PHE A 19 -13.04 -10.47 -4.47
C PHE A 19 -12.32 -11.11 -3.29
N ARG A 20 -12.47 -10.58 -2.08
CA ARG A 20 -11.90 -11.18 -0.86
C ARG A 20 -12.51 -12.54 -0.56
N GLU A 21 -13.81 -12.71 -0.79
CA GLU A 21 -14.54 -13.95 -0.48
C GLU A 21 -14.33 -15.04 -1.55
N LYS A 22 -14.39 -14.68 -2.83
CA LYS A 22 -14.44 -15.62 -3.97
C LYS A 22 -13.16 -15.65 -4.81
N GLY A 23 -12.17 -14.78 -4.53
CA GLY A 23 -11.06 -14.51 -5.43
C GLY A 23 -11.51 -13.75 -6.68
N PHE A 24 -10.55 -13.23 -7.45
CA PHE A 24 -10.87 -12.50 -8.68
C PHE A 24 -11.57 -13.37 -9.72
N ALA A 25 -11.04 -14.58 -10.00
CA ALA A 25 -11.60 -15.50 -10.99
C ALA A 25 -13.04 -15.92 -10.65
N GLY A 26 -13.31 -16.22 -9.37
CA GLY A 26 -14.62 -16.66 -8.91
C GLY A 26 -15.65 -15.55 -8.71
N ALA A 27 -15.24 -14.28 -8.70
CA ALA A 27 -16.12 -13.13 -8.51
C ALA A 27 -16.96 -12.82 -9.77
N SER A 28 -18.15 -12.23 -9.58
CA SER A 28 -18.99 -11.82 -10.68
C SER A 28 -19.59 -10.42 -10.47
N MET A 29 -19.73 -9.66 -11.57
CA MET A 29 -20.37 -8.33 -11.57
C MET A 29 -21.81 -8.38 -11.08
N ASP A 30 -22.50 -9.51 -11.27
CA ASP A 30 -23.84 -9.73 -10.78
C ASP A 30 -23.91 -9.79 -9.25
N ARG A 31 -22.97 -10.50 -8.62
CA ARG A 31 -22.89 -10.55 -7.16
C ARG A 31 -22.42 -9.23 -6.59
N VAL A 32 -21.52 -8.53 -7.27
CA VAL A 32 -21.11 -7.16 -6.90
C VAL A 32 -22.35 -6.24 -6.92
N SER A 33 -23.18 -6.27 -7.97
CA SER A 33 -24.37 -5.43 -8.04
C SER A 33 -25.38 -5.74 -6.94
N ALA A 34 -25.61 -7.02 -6.64
CA ALA A 34 -26.48 -7.45 -5.56
C ALA A 34 -25.96 -7.00 -4.18
N ARG A 35 -24.66 -7.17 -3.93
CA ARG A 35 -24.00 -6.77 -2.68
C ARG A 35 -23.98 -5.26 -2.49
N ALA A 36 -23.78 -4.50 -3.58
CA ALA A 36 -23.84 -3.05 -3.59
C ALA A 36 -25.26 -2.48 -3.55
N ASN A 37 -26.30 -3.33 -3.59
CA ASN A 37 -27.69 -2.92 -3.68
C ASN A 37 -27.96 -1.89 -4.82
N VAL A 38 -27.38 -2.13 -6.00
CA VAL A 38 -27.56 -1.33 -7.20
C VAL A 38 -27.92 -2.21 -8.40
N SER A 39 -28.46 -1.63 -9.47
CA SER A 39 -28.72 -2.39 -10.68
C SER A 39 -27.42 -2.81 -11.37
N LYS A 40 -27.43 -3.93 -12.12
CA LYS A 40 -26.33 -4.35 -12.99
C LYS A 40 -25.90 -3.22 -13.93
N ARG A 41 -26.87 -2.53 -14.53
CA ARG A 41 -26.64 -1.38 -15.40
C ARG A 41 -25.86 -0.27 -14.69
N THR A 42 -26.14 -0.04 -13.41
CA THR A 42 -25.41 0.95 -12.61
C THR A 42 -23.94 0.55 -12.45
N VAL A 43 -23.68 -0.73 -12.16
CA VAL A 43 -22.29 -1.23 -12.04
C VAL A 43 -21.54 -1.08 -13.37
N TYR A 44 -22.15 -1.51 -14.49
CA TYR A 44 -21.52 -1.41 -15.81
C TYR A 44 -21.35 0.04 -16.31
N ASN A 45 -22.20 0.98 -15.85
CA ASN A 45 -22.03 2.40 -16.14
C ASN A 45 -20.82 3.02 -15.42
N HIS A 46 -20.42 2.50 -14.26
CA HIS A 46 -19.25 2.96 -13.50
C HIS A 46 -17.97 2.21 -13.86
N PHE A 47 -18.11 0.92 -14.18
CA PHE A 47 -16.98 0.01 -14.43
C PHE A 47 -17.35 -0.93 -15.58
N GLU A 48 -16.74 -0.71 -16.74
CA GLU A 48 -17.05 -1.43 -17.97
C GLU A 48 -16.86 -2.96 -17.87
N SER A 49 -15.98 -3.39 -16.97
CA SER A 49 -15.60 -4.79 -16.79
C SER A 49 -15.18 -5.10 -15.34
N LYS A 50 -15.05 -6.38 -15.04
CA LYS A 50 -14.47 -6.85 -13.78
C LYS A 50 -13.00 -6.40 -13.63
N ASP A 51 -12.26 -6.38 -14.74
CA ASP A 51 -10.88 -5.88 -14.78
C ASP A 51 -10.80 -4.38 -14.49
N GLY A 52 -11.72 -3.58 -15.07
CA GLY A 52 -11.81 -2.14 -14.77
C GLY A 52 -12.13 -1.86 -13.31
N LEU A 53 -13.00 -2.67 -12.71
CA LEU A 53 -13.32 -2.60 -11.29
C LEU A 53 -12.12 -3.02 -10.41
N PHE A 54 -11.39 -4.03 -10.82
CA PHE A 54 -10.16 -4.47 -10.14
C PHE A 54 -9.07 -3.38 -10.18
N ARG A 55 -8.85 -2.76 -11.34
CA ARG A 55 -7.91 -1.63 -11.49
C ARG A 55 -8.27 -0.45 -10.59
N ALA A 56 -9.56 -0.13 -10.46
CA ALA A 56 -9.99 0.92 -9.53
C ALA A 56 -9.69 0.58 -8.06
N ILE A 57 -9.72 -0.70 -7.70
CA ILE A 57 -9.32 -1.17 -6.37
C ILE A 57 -7.80 -1.02 -6.19
N LEU A 58 -7.00 -1.35 -7.22
CA LEU A 58 -5.55 -1.13 -7.19
C LEU A 58 -5.18 0.35 -7.00
N ASP A 59 -5.93 1.26 -7.65
CA ASP A 59 -5.73 2.71 -7.48
C ASP A 59 -5.93 3.12 -6.03
N ILE A 60 -7.02 2.69 -5.40
CA ILE A 60 -7.32 3.00 -4.00
C ILE A 60 -6.27 2.41 -3.05
N MET A 61 -5.80 1.18 -3.31
CA MET A 61 -4.73 0.58 -2.51
C MET A 61 -3.42 1.35 -2.65
N GLY A 62 -3.06 1.74 -3.87
CA GLY A 62 -1.89 2.56 -4.15
C GLY A 62 -1.98 3.94 -3.49
N GLU A 63 -3.14 4.59 -3.54
CA GLU A 63 -3.37 5.88 -2.87
C GLU A 63 -3.22 5.77 -1.36
N ARG A 64 -3.78 4.73 -0.72
CA ARG A 64 -3.62 4.49 0.72
C ARG A 64 -2.16 4.25 1.10
N ALA A 65 -1.43 3.46 0.32
CA ALA A 65 -0.02 3.21 0.54
C ALA A 65 0.82 4.50 0.37
N ASN A 66 0.48 5.34 -0.60
CA ASN A 66 1.19 6.60 -0.82
C ASN A 66 0.93 7.63 0.29
N GLN A 67 -0.32 7.71 0.80
CA GLN A 67 -0.68 8.60 1.91
C GLN A 67 0.09 8.29 3.20
N ALA A 68 0.51 7.04 3.38
CA ALA A 68 1.31 6.65 4.54
C ALA A 68 2.66 7.39 4.61
N PHE A 69 3.22 7.76 3.45
CA PHE A 69 4.51 8.45 3.35
C PHE A 69 4.38 9.96 3.04
N ASP A 70 3.17 10.51 3.05
CA ASP A 70 2.93 11.94 2.80
C ASP A 70 3.23 12.76 4.07
N VAL A 71 4.50 12.69 4.51
CA VAL A 71 5.02 13.42 5.68
C VAL A 71 6.27 14.17 5.25
N ALA A 72 6.21 15.50 5.31
CA ALA A 72 7.38 16.34 5.06
C ALA A 72 8.40 16.22 6.22
N TYR A 73 9.69 16.27 5.87
CA TYR A 73 10.77 16.30 6.86
C TYR A 73 10.66 17.55 7.76
N GLN A 74 10.82 17.34 9.06
CA GLN A 74 10.75 18.41 10.07
C GLN A 74 12.10 18.53 10.79
N ARG A 75 12.78 19.66 10.58
CA ARG A 75 14.12 19.90 11.11
C ARG A 75 14.20 19.87 12.64
N GLU A 76 13.09 20.26 13.28
CA GLU A 76 13.01 20.37 14.74
C GLU A 76 12.72 19.02 15.44
N CYS A 77 12.35 18.00 14.67
CA CYS A 77 12.03 16.68 15.20
C CYS A 77 13.22 15.72 15.00
N PRO A 78 13.54 14.88 15.99
CA PRO A 78 14.58 13.86 15.83
C PRO A 78 14.32 12.97 14.61
N ILE A 79 15.32 12.77 13.78
CA ILE A 79 15.19 11.96 12.55
C ILE A 79 14.75 10.52 12.86
N HIS A 80 15.22 9.94 13.96
CA HIS A 80 14.79 8.63 14.43
C HIS A 80 13.28 8.54 14.59
N ASP A 81 12.67 9.50 15.29
CA ASP A 81 11.22 9.49 15.59
C ASP A 81 10.38 9.67 14.32
N GLN A 82 10.87 10.46 13.37
CA GLN A 82 10.23 10.64 12.09
C GLN A 82 10.27 9.34 11.27
N LEU A 83 11.41 8.65 11.22
CA LEU A 83 11.56 7.36 10.55
C LEU A 83 10.69 6.27 11.19
N ILE A 84 10.60 6.23 12.53
CA ILE A 84 9.68 5.33 13.26
C ILE A 84 8.22 5.61 12.85
N SER A 85 7.84 6.88 12.78
CA SER A 85 6.48 7.27 12.39
C SER A 85 6.16 6.82 10.96
N LEU A 86 7.10 6.96 10.03
CA LEU A 86 6.96 6.50 8.64
C LEU A 86 6.90 4.96 8.55
N ALA A 87 7.74 4.23 9.31
CA ALA A 87 7.68 2.77 9.39
C ALA A 87 6.33 2.29 9.94
N TRP A 88 5.78 2.99 10.92
CA TRP A 88 4.45 2.70 11.47
C TRP A 88 3.31 3.06 10.52
N ALA A 89 3.45 4.09 9.70
CA ALA A 89 2.46 4.43 8.68
C ALA A 89 2.28 3.29 7.67
N GLU A 90 3.37 2.69 7.18
CA GLU A 90 3.31 1.44 6.39
C GLU A 90 2.77 0.28 7.25
N GLY A 91 3.23 0.15 8.48
CA GLY A 91 2.82 -0.89 9.41
C GLY A 91 1.32 -0.93 9.72
N GLN A 92 0.64 0.21 9.72
CA GLN A 92 -0.81 0.27 9.91
C GLN A 92 -1.57 -0.53 8.83
N LEU A 93 -1.11 -0.45 7.58
CA LEU A 93 -1.68 -1.23 6.48
C LEU A 93 -1.38 -2.72 6.65
N LEU A 94 -0.14 -3.05 7.01
CA LEU A 94 0.33 -4.43 7.11
C LEU A 94 -0.25 -5.18 8.34
N THR A 95 -0.71 -4.44 9.35
CA THR A 95 -1.42 -4.99 10.52
C THR A 95 -2.93 -5.08 10.33
N ASP A 96 -3.48 -4.59 9.21
CA ASP A 96 -4.91 -4.69 8.89
C ASP A 96 -5.22 -6.01 8.14
N PRO A 97 -5.99 -6.94 8.76
CA PRO A 97 -6.32 -8.22 8.13
C PRO A 97 -7.06 -8.07 6.80
N ASP A 98 -7.89 -7.03 6.68
CA ASP A 98 -8.67 -6.80 5.46
C ASP A 98 -7.79 -6.27 4.33
N PHE A 99 -6.87 -5.36 4.64
CA PHE A 99 -5.88 -4.92 3.68
C PHE A 99 -4.99 -6.08 3.21
N MET A 100 -4.46 -6.88 4.14
CA MET A 100 -3.58 -8.00 3.81
C MET A 100 -4.28 -9.11 3.01
N LYS A 101 -5.56 -9.37 3.28
CA LYS A 101 -6.36 -10.31 2.47
C LYS A 101 -6.53 -9.81 1.03
N LEU A 102 -6.78 -8.52 0.86
CA LEU A 102 -6.87 -7.88 -0.45
C LEU A 102 -5.50 -7.87 -1.15
N ALA A 103 -4.43 -7.52 -0.45
CA ALA A 103 -3.07 -7.51 -0.97
C ALA A 103 -2.65 -8.89 -1.50
N ARG A 104 -2.95 -9.98 -0.76
CA ARG A 104 -2.70 -11.36 -1.23
C ARG A 104 -3.44 -11.67 -2.53
N MET A 105 -4.70 -11.28 -2.64
CA MET A 105 -5.48 -11.46 -3.86
C MET A 105 -4.86 -10.70 -5.03
N VAL A 106 -4.49 -9.45 -4.82
CA VAL A 106 -3.84 -8.59 -5.82
C VAL A 106 -2.51 -9.19 -6.28
N VAL A 107 -1.63 -9.59 -5.35
CA VAL A 107 -0.36 -10.24 -5.69
C VAL A 107 -0.59 -11.51 -6.51
N GLY A 108 -1.57 -12.34 -6.11
CA GLY A 108 -1.89 -13.58 -6.83
C GLY A 108 -2.36 -13.34 -8.27
N GLU A 109 -3.11 -12.29 -8.53
CA GLU A 109 -3.57 -11.96 -9.89
C GLU A 109 -2.47 -11.28 -10.71
N THR A 110 -1.68 -10.37 -10.12
CA THR A 110 -0.56 -9.72 -10.81
C THR A 110 0.53 -10.72 -11.24
N MET A 111 0.74 -11.80 -10.47
CA MET A 111 1.66 -12.88 -10.86
C MET A 111 1.19 -13.69 -12.08
N ARG A 112 -0.10 -13.65 -12.42
CA ARG A 112 -0.68 -14.37 -13.56
C ARG A 112 -0.86 -13.49 -14.79
N ASP A 113 -0.90 -12.18 -14.61
CA ASP A 113 -1.15 -11.21 -15.66
C ASP A 113 0.02 -10.22 -15.76
N PRO A 114 0.90 -10.35 -16.79
CA PRO A 114 2.05 -9.48 -16.97
C PRO A 114 1.69 -8.00 -17.19
N ASP A 115 0.54 -7.72 -17.81
CA ASP A 115 0.10 -6.33 -18.06
C ASP A 115 -0.34 -5.68 -16.75
N LEU A 116 -1.05 -6.43 -15.92
CA LEU A 116 -1.45 -6.01 -14.58
C LEU A 116 -0.22 -5.83 -13.67
N ALA A 117 0.78 -6.69 -13.77
CA ALA A 117 2.05 -6.56 -13.05
C ALA A 117 2.80 -5.27 -13.46
N ALA A 118 2.87 -4.97 -14.76
CA ALA A 118 3.49 -3.74 -15.27
C ALA A 118 2.73 -2.48 -14.81
N GLU A 119 1.40 -2.54 -14.76
CA GLU A 119 0.57 -1.46 -14.23
C GLU A 119 0.80 -1.24 -12.73
N MET A 120 0.86 -2.34 -11.96
CA MET A 120 1.15 -2.30 -10.53
C MET A 120 2.51 -1.69 -10.25
N ASN A 121 3.55 -2.09 -10.98
CA ASN A 121 4.89 -1.49 -10.87
C ASN A 121 4.85 0.02 -11.09
N ARG A 122 4.23 0.50 -12.15
CA ARG A 122 4.10 1.96 -12.40
C ARG A 122 3.39 2.71 -11.27
N LYS A 123 2.45 2.06 -10.57
CA LYS A 123 1.76 2.67 -9.43
C LYS A 123 2.59 2.65 -8.15
N MET A 124 3.46 1.66 -7.99
CA MET A 124 4.37 1.55 -6.86
C MET A 124 5.64 2.40 -7.00
N GLU A 125 5.95 2.93 -8.19
CA GLU A 125 7.04 3.89 -8.40
C GLU A 125 6.83 5.25 -7.69
N ARG A 126 5.68 5.46 -7.06
CA ARG A 126 5.35 6.66 -6.27
C ARG A 126 5.93 6.64 -4.84
N ILE A 127 7.12 6.11 -4.67
CA ILE A 127 7.95 6.33 -3.46
C ILE A 127 8.49 7.79 -3.45
N ALA A 128 8.09 8.62 -4.42
CA ALA A 128 8.61 9.97 -4.63
C ALA A 128 8.52 10.86 -3.38
N VAL A 129 7.42 10.79 -2.62
CA VAL A 129 7.25 11.62 -1.42
C VAL A 129 8.23 11.22 -0.31
N PHE A 130 8.47 9.91 -0.14
CA PHE A 130 9.50 9.45 0.80
C PHE A 130 10.91 9.79 0.33
N GLN A 131 11.15 9.80 -0.97
CA GLN A 131 12.41 10.27 -1.55
C GLN A 131 12.64 11.76 -1.28
N GLU A 132 11.59 12.60 -1.39
CA GLU A 132 11.65 14.01 -1.02
C GLU A 132 11.99 14.18 0.47
N PHE A 133 11.34 13.44 1.36
CA PHE A 133 11.68 13.42 2.80
C PHE A 133 13.16 13.08 3.03
N LEU A 134 13.68 12.05 2.38
CA LEU A 134 15.09 11.65 2.52
C LEU A 134 16.06 12.68 1.96
N ALA A 135 15.71 13.32 0.82
CA ALA A 135 16.50 14.39 0.23
C ALA A 135 16.56 15.63 1.13
N ASP A 136 15.44 15.99 1.74
CA ASP A 136 15.37 17.12 2.68
C ASP A 136 16.15 16.83 3.97
N ALA A 137 16.08 15.60 4.47
CA ALA A 137 16.85 15.17 5.66
C ALA A 137 18.36 15.16 5.38
N ASP A 138 18.77 14.75 4.17
CA ASP A 138 20.17 14.80 3.72
C ASP A 138 20.66 16.25 3.58
N ALA A 139 19.88 17.09 2.89
CA ALA A 139 20.20 18.51 2.73
C ALA A 139 20.28 19.27 4.08
N ALA A 140 19.53 18.82 5.07
CA ALA A 140 19.57 19.36 6.43
C ALA A 140 20.73 18.81 7.27
N GLY A 141 21.46 17.81 6.77
CA GLY A 141 22.56 17.12 7.49
C GLY A 141 22.08 16.16 8.58
N ALA A 142 20.79 15.81 8.60
CA ALA A 142 20.24 14.82 9.53
C ALA A 142 20.49 13.38 9.08
N LEU A 143 20.71 13.18 7.79
CA LEU A 143 21.13 11.93 7.16
C LEU A 143 22.30 12.21 6.20
N ALA A 144 23.00 11.14 5.78
CA ALA A 144 24.00 11.14 4.72
C ALA A 144 23.57 10.12 3.65
N VAL A 145 22.75 10.56 2.67
CA VAL A 145 22.08 9.67 1.70
C VAL A 145 22.61 9.91 0.28
N PRO A 146 23.65 9.18 -0.15
CA PRO A 146 24.27 9.39 -1.47
C PRO A 146 23.37 8.99 -2.63
N ASN A 147 22.35 8.14 -2.39
CA ASN A 147 21.38 7.72 -3.38
C ASN A 147 20.01 7.55 -2.71
N VAL A 148 19.18 8.56 -2.84
CA VAL A 148 17.86 8.67 -2.20
C VAL A 148 16.89 7.58 -2.68
N GLU A 149 16.90 7.26 -3.99
CA GLU A 149 16.03 6.21 -4.56
C GLU A 149 16.37 4.83 -3.97
N ARG A 150 17.65 4.53 -3.87
CA ARG A 150 18.13 3.28 -3.28
C ARG A 150 17.80 3.20 -1.79
N ALA A 151 18.03 4.27 -1.04
CA ALA A 151 17.73 4.34 0.38
C ALA A 151 16.23 4.15 0.66
N ALA A 152 15.37 4.81 -0.10
CA ALA A 152 13.92 4.64 0.00
C ALA A 152 13.49 3.18 -0.27
N THR A 153 14.05 2.58 -1.31
CA THR A 153 13.79 1.17 -1.65
C THR A 153 14.23 0.22 -0.54
N GLN A 154 15.40 0.47 0.05
CA GLN A 154 15.92 -0.34 1.16
C GLN A 154 15.06 -0.22 2.41
N PHE A 155 14.66 0.98 2.80
CA PHE A 155 13.81 1.20 3.98
C PHE A 155 12.49 0.43 3.88
N ILE A 156 11.78 0.60 2.77
CA ILE A 156 10.51 -0.09 2.54
C ILE A 156 10.72 -1.60 2.38
N GLY A 157 11.82 -1.99 1.74
CA GLY A 157 12.20 -3.39 1.55
C GLY A 157 12.44 -4.12 2.87
N LEU A 158 13.10 -3.49 3.84
CA LEU A 158 13.32 -4.05 5.19
C LEU A 158 11.99 -4.32 5.89
N ILE A 159 11.07 -3.37 5.90
CA ILE A 159 9.74 -3.55 6.48
C ILE A 159 8.99 -4.69 5.80
N LYS A 160 8.97 -4.70 4.46
CA LYS A 160 8.23 -5.70 3.68
C LYS A 160 8.82 -7.09 3.77
N ALA A 161 10.12 -7.21 3.97
CA ALA A 161 10.78 -8.51 4.14
C ALA A 161 10.24 -9.27 5.36
N GLU A 162 9.91 -8.58 6.43
CA GLU A 162 9.44 -9.19 7.67
C GLU A 162 7.92 -9.12 7.84
N ALA A 163 7.30 -7.99 7.46
CA ALA A 163 5.88 -7.73 7.75
C ALA A 163 4.93 -8.02 6.58
N PHE A 164 5.40 -8.09 5.34
CA PHE A 164 4.55 -8.29 4.17
C PHE A 164 4.70 -9.67 3.55
N TRP A 165 5.89 -10.01 3.04
CA TRP A 165 6.07 -11.23 2.26
C TRP A 165 5.78 -12.52 3.05
N PRO A 166 6.26 -12.68 4.31
CA PRO A 166 5.90 -13.86 5.10
C PRO A 166 4.39 -13.97 5.32
N MET A 167 3.72 -12.83 5.54
CA MET A 167 2.27 -12.78 5.77
C MET A 167 1.46 -13.03 4.49
N VAL A 168 1.98 -12.67 3.32
CA VAL A 168 1.37 -13.03 2.03
C VAL A 168 1.32 -14.54 1.87
N PHE A 169 2.38 -15.25 2.24
CA PHE A 169 2.49 -16.71 2.07
C PHE A 169 1.81 -17.51 3.19
N SER A 170 1.88 -17.07 4.44
CA SER A 170 1.25 -17.77 5.57
C SER A 170 -0.27 -17.57 5.64
N GLY A 171 -0.77 -16.48 5.08
CA GLY A 171 -2.17 -16.08 5.23
C GLY A 171 -2.47 -15.37 6.54
N GLU A 172 -1.49 -15.20 7.40
CA GLU A 172 -1.59 -14.50 8.69
C GLU A 172 -1.43 -12.98 8.52
N VAL A 173 -1.40 -12.27 9.62
CA VAL A 173 -1.17 -10.81 9.70
C VAL A 173 -0.21 -10.57 10.86
N VAL A 174 0.77 -9.69 10.63
CA VAL A 174 1.71 -9.31 11.68
C VAL A 174 0.98 -8.61 12.83
N SER A 175 1.32 -8.96 14.07
CA SER A 175 0.75 -8.28 15.24
C SER A 175 1.33 -6.87 15.38
N LYS A 176 0.58 -5.98 16.05
CA LYS A 176 1.08 -4.63 16.37
C LYS A 176 2.37 -4.66 17.17
N ALA A 177 2.49 -5.58 18.12
CA ALA A 177 3.69 -5.72 18.95
C ALA A 177 4.91 -6.16 18.12
N GLU A 178 4.71 -7.05 17.15
CA GLU A 178 5.78 -7.48 16.26
C GLU A 178 6.13 -6.38 15.25
N MET A 179 5.13 -5.65 14.75
CA MET A 179 5.36 -4.50 13.87
C MET A 179 6.18 -3.40 14.54
N THR A 180 6.01 -3.19 15.86
CA THR A 180 6.88 -2.25 16.62
C THR A 180 8.32 -2.67 16.55
N LYS A 181 8.63 -3.95 16.79
CA LYS A 181 10.00 -4.46 16.73
C LYS A 181 10.60 -4.36 15.32
N ILE A 182 9.78 -4.66 14.30
CA ILE A 182 10.20 -4.52 12.90
C ILE A 182 10.53 -3.06 12.57
N ALA A 183 9.68 -2.11 13.01
CA ALA A 183 9.92 -0.69 12.79
C ALA A 183 11.20 -0.22 13.47
N GLU A 184 11.40 -0.58 14.75
CA GLU A 184 12.61 -0.26 15.51
C GLU A 184 13.87 -0.85 14.85
N ALA A 185 13.85 -2.15 14.52
CA ALA A 185 14.98 -2.82 13.86
C ALA A 185 15.29 -2.23 12.48
N THR A 186 14.25 -1.87 11.70
CA THR A 186 14.42 -1.23 10.40
C THR A 186 15.10 0.13 10.54
N VAL A 187 14.61 0.97 11.45
CA VAL A 187 15.16 2.32 11.67
C VAL A 187 16.58 2.26 12.21
N ASP A 188 16.84 1.36 13.16
CA ASP A 188 18.19 1.15 13.70
C ASP A 188 19.19 0.74 12.60
N MET A 189 18.78 -0.18 11.70
CA MET A 189 19.61 -0.64 10.60
C MET A 189 19.82 0.48 9.57
N PHE A 190 18.78 1.23 9.26
CA PHE A 190 18.81 2.34 8.32
C PHE A 190 19.72 3.47 8.82
N LEU A 191 19.64 3.84 10.10
CA LEU A 191 20.47 4.88 10.69
C LEU A 191 21.94 4.45 10.84
N LYS A 192 22.24 3.16 10.98
CA LYS A 192 23.64 2.68 10.95
C LYS A 192 24.32 2.92 9.61
N GLU A 193 23.56 2.86 8.52
CA GLU A 193 24.09 3.10 7.17
C GLU A 193 24.08 4.58 6.79
N TYR A 194 23.02 5.31 7.18
CA TYR A 194 22.75 6.64 6.66
C TYR A 194 22.86 7.78 7.69
N ALA A 195 23.28 7.51 8.93
CA ALA A 195 23.57 8.60 9.87
C ALA A 195 24.82 9.38 9.42
N PRO A 196 24.84 10.70 9.59
CA PRO A 196 26.03 11.49 9.32
C PRO A 196 27.19 11.06 10.24
N THR A 197 28.38 10.96 9.69
CA THR A 197 29.63 10.62 10.42
C THR A 197 30.09 11.74 11.32
#